data_fa1f7c1b17305c09961db8ff1ce77d5c
#
_entry.id   fa1f7c1b17305c09961db8ff1ce77d5c
#
_cell.length_a   1.000
_cell.length_b   1.000
_cell.length_c   1.000
_cell.angle_alpha   90.00
_cell.angle_beta   90.00
_cell.angle_gamma   90.00
#
_symmetry.space_group_name_H-M   'P 1'
#
loop_
_entity.id
_entity.type
_entity.pdbx_description
1 polymer ?
#
loop_
_entity_poly.entity_id
_entity_poly.type
_entity_poly.pdbx_seq_one_letter_code
_entity_poly.pdbx_strand_id
1 'polypeptide(L)'
;LDECGIDVSSITDYKDLTDVYATVKEKYPDMVMMASNNSATPDTKYEMNDTLTDGFGVLMDHGQDTTVVDYYETDEYKEFVETMYDWQQKGYLSKDAATTTESAENQVKAGAAFSYLAPNKPGYDTRAALLCGTEMEIAPISEPWAGTAQISYLTYGISSSSADKDKTMQCLDYLYGNADILNLLNWGEEGVDYEVVDAENNIINYPDGKDDSNTYHLAEGWQLFDQFKMHIWEGDSPDIWDETKALNESAIKSKAFGFTYDS
;
A
#
# COMPACT_ATOMS: atom_id res chain seq x y z
N LEU A 1 -5.80 20.15 3.17
CA LEU A 1 -7.23 19.82 2.98
C LEU A 1 -8.10 20.84 3.68
N ASP A 2 -7.94 21.06 4.98
CA ASP A 2 -8.72 22.02 5.79
C ASP A 2 -8.75 23.43 5.18
N GLU A 3 -7.59 23.93 4.75
CA GLU A 3 -7.49 25.26 4.14
C GLU A 3 -8.24 25.41 2.82
N CYS A 4 -8.56 24.30 2.16
CA CYS A 4 -9.32 24.24 0.92
C CYS A 4 -10.79 23.85 1.17
N GLY A 5 -11.17 23.53 2.42
CA GLY A 5 -12.51 23.10 2.79
C GLY A 5 -12.89 21.75 2.20
N ILE A 6 -11.90 20.86 2.00
CA ILE A 6 -12.10 19.53 1.41
C ILE A 6 -12.40 18.53 2.52
N ASP A 7 -13.55 17.87 2.40
CA ASP A 7 -13.94 16.74 3.25
C ASP A 7 -13.49 15.44 2.59
N VAL A 8 -12.47 14.78 3.18
CA VAL A 8 -11.88 13.53 2.68
C VAL A 8 -12.93 12.41 2.59
N SER A 9 -13.91 12.40 3.49
CA SER A 9 -14.97 11.39 3.48
C SER A 9 -15.88 11.42 2.24
N SER A 10 -15.83 12.53 1.48
CA SER A 10 -16.56 12.65 0.22
C SER A 10 -15.85 12.01 -0.97
N ILE A 11 -14.59 11.59 -0.81
CA ILE A 11 -13.77 10.99 -1.87
C ILE A 11 -13.93 9.48 -1.79
N THR A 12 -14.65 8.90 -2.74
CA THR A 12 -14.99 7.47 -2.78
C THR A 12 -14.58 6.77 -4.08
N ASP A 13 -14.21 7.54 -5.10
CA ASP A 13 -13.66 7.06 -6.37
C ASP A 13 -12.52 8.00 -6.79
N TYR A 14 -11.57 7.51 -7.58
CA TYR A 14 -10.45 8.33 -8.07
C TYR A 14 -10.93 9.56 -8.87
N LYS A 15 -12.10 9.49 -9.51
CA LYS A 15 -12.67 10.60 -10.28
C LYS A 15 -13.07 11.80 -9.41
N ASP A 16 -13.44 11.54 -8.15
CA ASP A 16 -13.77 12.58 -7.18
C ASP A 16 -12.56 13.50 -6.94
N LEU A 17 -11.35 12.97 -7.11
CA LEU A 17 -10.11 13.74 -7.01
C LEU A 17 -10.00 14.85 -8.06
N THR A 18 -10.75 14.80 -9.15
CA THR A 18 -10.72 15.86 -10.19
C THR A 18 -11.13 17.22 -9.63
N ASP A 19 -12.18 17.27 -8.83
CA ASP A 19 -12.66 18.51 -8.22
C ASP A 19 -11.76 18.95 -7.05
N VAL A 20 -11.24 17.98 -6.28
CA VAL A 20 -10.23 18.21 -5.25
C VAL A 20 -8.99 18.85 -5.85
N TYR A 21 -8.47 18.29 -6.93
CA TYR A 21 -7.29 18.80 -7.63
C TYR A 21 -7.50 20.18 -8.23
N ALA A 22 -8.69 20.45 -8.78
CA ALA A 22 -9.03 21.77 -9.27
C ALA A 22 -8.95 22.81 -8.15
N THR A 23 -9.56 22.51 -7.00
CA THR A 23 -9.57 23.39 -5.83
C THR A 23 -8.17 23.64 -5.26
N VAL A 24 -7.37 22.59 -5.12
CA VAL A 24 -5.99 22.71 -4.59
C VAL A 24 -5.09 23.45 -5.58
N LYS A 25 -5.22 23.18 -6.88
CA LYS A 25 -4.42 23.80 -7.94
C LYS A 25 -4.64 25.31 -8.07
N GLU A 26 -5.83 25.80 -7.78
CA GLU A 26 -6.11 27.25 -7.74
C GLU A 26 -5.27 27.95 -6.65
N LYS A 27 -5.06 27.29 -5.51
CA LYS A 27 -4.29 27.81 -4.39
C LYS A 27 -2.78 27.57 -4.53
N TYR A 28 -2.40 26.43 -5.10
CA TYR A 28 -1.03 25.97 -5.28
C TYR A 28 -0.73 25.66 -6.75
N PRO A 29 -0.61 26.69 -7.61
CA PRO A 29 -0.55 26.49 -9.08
C PRO A 29 0.69 25.73 -9.57
N ASP A 30 1.78 25.75 -8.83
CA ASP A 30 3.04 25.10 -9.21
C ASP A 30 3.13 23.65 -8.70
N MET A 31 2.27 23.24 -7.76
CA MET A 31 2.28 21.92 -7.17
C MET A 31 1.67 20.88 -8.13
N VAL A 32 2.29 19.71 -8.23
CA VAL A 32 1.69 18.54 -8.89
C VAL A 32 0.59 17.98 -7.99
N MET A 33 -0.54 17.60 -8.56
CA MET A 33 -1.67 17.12 -7.76
C MET A 33 -1.51 15.65 -7.38
N MET A 34 -1.08 14.79 -8.31
CA MET A 34 -0.81 13.38 -8.05
C MET A 34 0.63 13.04 -8.44
N ALA A 35 1.41 12.58 -7.47
CA ALA A 35 2.74 12.06 -7.70
C ALA A 35 2.69 10.70 -8.41
N SER A 36 3.61 10.48 -9.34
CA SER A 36 3.88 9.15 -9.89
C SER A 36 4.91 8.42 -9.05
N ASN A 37 4.73 7.13 -8.86
CA ASN A 37 5.66 6.31 -8.10
C ASN A 37 6.55 5.48 -9.05
N ASN A 38 7.86 5.77 -9.09
CA ASN A 38 8.84 5.05 -9.90
C ASN A 38 8.40 4.86 -11.37
N SER A 39 8.04 5.94 -12.04
CA SER A 39 7.59 5.93 -13.45
C SER A 39 6.26 5.19 -13.68
N ALA A 40 5.53 4.85 -12.64
CA ALA A 40 4.23 4.20 -12.72
C ALA A 40 3.10 5.18 -12.41
N THR A 41 2.10 5.23 -13.27
CA THR A 41 0.80 5.82 -12.95
C THR A 41 -0.14 4.66 -12.63
N PRO A 42 -0.60 4.53 -11.39
CA PRO A 42 -1.47 3.42 -11.01
C PRO A 42 -2.77 3.45 -11.82
N ASP A 43 -3.09 2.33 -12.43
CA ASP A 43 -4.42 2.09 -12.98
C ASP A 43 -5.30 1.51 -11.85
N THR A 44 -5.97 2.38 -11.13
CA THR A 44 -6.79 2.00 -9.99
C THR A 44 -7.91 1.02 -10.34
N LYS A 45 -8.44 1.14 -11.55
CA LYS A 45 -9.54 0.28 -11.99
C LYS A 45 -9.04 -1.11 -12.39
N TYR A 46 -7.87 -1.19 -13.02
CA TYR A 46 -7.23 -2.47 -13.29
C TYR A 46 -6.90 -3.23 -12.00
N GLU A 47 -6.40 -2.51 -11.00
CA GLU A 47 -6.07 -3.09 -9.69
C GLU A 47 -7.30 -3.54 -8.89
N MET A 48 -8.50 -3.06 -9.23
CA MET A 48 -9.77 -3.50 -8.64
C MET A 48 -10.39 -4.71 -9.35
N ASN A 49 -9.78 -5.21 -10.43
CA ASN A 49 -10.25 -6.34 -11.21
C ASN A 49 -9.35 -7.57 -10.96
N ASP A 50 -9.94 -8.77 -11.02
CA ASP A 50 -9.14 -10.00 -10.90
C ASP A 50 -8.44 -10.29 -12.22
N THR A 51 -7.12 -10.10 -12.23
CA THR A 51 -6.27 -10.22 -13.42
C THR A 51 -5.95 -11.66 -13.80
N LEU A 52 -6.47 -12.66 -13.08
CA LEU A 52 -6.23 -14.08 -13.33
C LEU A 52 -4.75 -14.47 -13.43
N THR A 53 -3.88 -13.65 -12.87
CA THR A 53 -2.41 -13.76 -12.81
C THR A 53 -1.62 -13.41 -14.06
N ASP A 54 -2.19 -13.36 -15.26
CA ASP A 54 -1.45 -13.02 -16.49
C ASP A 54 -1.72 -11.60 -17.03
N GLY A 55 -2.80 -10.96 -16.59
CA GLY A 55 -3.11 -9.58 -16.89
C GLY A 55 -3.70 -9.28 -18.28
N PHE A 56 -3.85 -10.28 -19.15
CA PHE A 56 -4.51 -10.09 -20.45
C PHE A 56 -6.02 -10.22 -20.34
N GLY A 57 -6.48 -11.27 -19.66
CA GLY A 57 -7.88 -11.47 -19.37
C GLY A 57 -8.18 -11.09 -17.93
N VAL A 58 -9.20 -10.29 -17.69
CA VAL A 58 -9.61 -9.89 -16.36
C VAL A 58 -11.06 -10.27 -16.08
N LEU A 59 -11.37 -10.49 -14.80
CA LEU A 59 -12.73 -10.57 -14.32
C LEU A 59 -13.08 -9.24 -13.66
N MET A 60 -14.10 -8.58 -14.19
CA MET A 60 -14.55 -7.28 -13.74
C MET A 60 -15.22 -7.35 -12.35
N ASP A 61 -15.43 -6.19 -11.71
CA ASP A 61 -16.14 -6.05 -10.45
C ASP A 61 -15.53 -6.93 -9.35
N HIS A 62 -14.25 -6.74 -9.05
CA HIS A 62 -13.50 -7.51 -8.05
C HIS A 62 -13.56 -9.04 -8.29
N GLY A 63 -13.71 -9.45 -9.55
CA GLY A 63 -13.89 -10.85 -9.91
C GLY A 63 -15.31 -11.41 -9.62
N GLN A 64 -16.30 -10.53 -9.44
CA GLN A 64 -17.70 -10.96 -9.26
C GLN A 64 -18.39 -11.28 -10.61
N ASP A 65 -17.99 -10.61 -11.70
CA ASP A 65 -18.31 -11.07 -13.04
C ASP A 65 -17.29 -12.14 -13.47
N THR A 66 -17.76 -13.31 -13.82
CA THR A 66 -16.91 -14.44 -14.25
C THR A 66 -16.69 -14.50 -15.76
N THR A 67 -17.15 -13.48 -16.48
CA THR A 67 -16.87 -13.32 -17.90
C THR A 67 -15.46 -12.72 -18.07
N VAL A 68 -14.57 -13.48 -18.71
CA VAL A 68 -13.22 -12.97 -19.00
C VAL A 68 -13.30 -11.95 -20.13
N VAL A 69 -12.77 -10.78 -19.91
CA VAL A 69 -12.71 -9.68 -20.89
C VAL A 69 -11.27 -9.23 -21.11
N ASP A 70 -10.99 -8.66 -22.28
CA ASP A 70 -9.79 -7.87 -22.50
C ASP A 70 -10.03 -6.49 -21.84
N TYR A 71 -9.30 -6.21 -20.77
CA TYR A 71 -9.46 -4.98 -20.01
C TYR A 71 -9.27 -3.73 -20.86
N TYR A 72 -8.32 -3.76 -21.79
CA TYR A 72 -7.96 -2.62 -22.63
C TYR A 72 -9.04 -2.27 -23.67
N GLU A 73 -10.00 -3.17 -23.93
CA GLU A 73 -11.16 -2.93 -24.79
C GLU A 73 -12.40 -2.48 -24.00
N THR A 74 -12.31 -2.34 -22.67
CA THR A 74 -13.44 -1.96 -21.83
C THR A 74 -13.70 -0.44 -21.83
N ASP A 75 -14.95 -0.07 -21.58
CA ASP A 75 -15.31 1.34 -21.36
C ASP A 75 -14.65 1.89 -20.09
N GLU A 76 -14.41 1.06 -19.08
CA GLU A 76 -13.73 1.41 -17.83
C GLU A 76 -12.27 1.84 -18.06
N TYR A 77 -11.53 1.09 -18.86
CA TYR A 77 -10.17 1.46 -19.24
C TYR A 77 -10.15 2.75 -20.06
N LYS A 78 -11.08 2.89 -20.98
CA LYS A 78 -11.21 4.11 -21.78
C LYS A 78 -11.47 5.34 -20.89
N GLU A 79 -12.41 5.25 -19.95
CA GLU A 79 -12.70 6.35 -19.01
C GLU A 79 -11.46 6.69 -18.16
N PHE A 80 -10.74 5.68 -17.68
CA PHE A 80 -9.50 5.89 -16.94
C PHE A 80 -8.47 6.67 -17.76
N VAL A 81 -8.20 6.24 -19.00
CA VAL A 81 -7.22 6.90 -19.89
C VAL A 81 -7.65 8.33 -20.23
N GLU A 82 -8.93 8.56 -20.50
CA GLU A 82 -9.47 9.89 -20.76
C GLU A 82 -9.31 10.81 -19.54
N THR A 83 -9.53 10.31 -18.33
CA THR A 83 -9.32 11.05 -17.08
C THR A 83 -7.84 11.39 -16.88
N MET A 84 -6.94 10.41 -17.03
CA MET A 84 -5.50 10.63 -16.90
C MET A 84 -4.98 11.63 -17.96
N TYR A 85 -5.50 11.57 -19.18
CA TYR A 85 -5.17 12.54 -20.22
C TYR A 85 -5.63 13.96 -19.85
N ASP A 86 -6.86 14.11 -19.37
CA ASP A 86 -7.38 15.40 -18.90
C ASP A 86 -6.54 15.95 -17.73
N TRP A 87 -6.19 15.12 -16.75
CA TRP A 87 -5.33 15.52 -15.65
C TRP A 87 -3.94 15.95 -16.11
N GLN A 88 -3.38 15.27 -17.11
CA GLN A 88 -2.10 15.67 -17.72
C GLN A 88 -2.20 17.03 -18.40
N GLN A 89 -3.29 17.30 -19.13
CA GLN A 89 -3.50 18.60 -19.79
C GLN A 89 -3.69 19.74 -18.79
N LYS A 90 -4.32 19.47 -17.66
CA LYS A 90 -4.53 20.42 -16.55
C LYS A 90 -3.26 20.62 -15.68
N GLY A 91 -2.21 19.85 -15.93
CA GLY A 91 -0.97 19.89 -15.13
C GLY A 91 -1.16 19.33 -13.72
N TYR A 92 -2.08 18.38 -13.54
CA TYR A 92 -2.24 17.66 -12.28
C TYR A 92 -1.21 16.56 -12.13
N LEU A 93 -0.75 15.97 -13.22
CA LEU A 93 0.31 14.98 -13.28
C LEU A 93 1.64 15.66 -13.63
N SER A 94 2.75 15.11 -13.15
CA SER A 94 4.09 15.58 -13.54
C SER A 94 4.33 15.33 -15.04
N LYS A 95 5.13 16.20 -15.66
CA LYS A 95 5.53 16.04 -17.08
C LYS A 95 6.48 14.87 -17.27
N ASP A 96 7.19 14.49 -16.23
CA ASP A 96 8.14 13.37 -16.20
C ASP A 96 7.58 12.11 -15.52
N ALA A 97 6.26 12.06 -15.31
CA ALA A 97 5.58 10.95 -14.65
C ALA A 97 6.01 9.55 -15.18
N ALA A 98 6.27 9.42 -16.47
CA ALA A 98 6.69 8.18 -17.10
C ALA A 98 8.20 7.87 -16.96
N THR A 99 9.00 8.78 -16.42
CA THR A 99 10.48 8.64 -16.38
C THR A 99 11.09 8.94 -15.01
N THR A 100 10.33 9.48 -14.07
CA THR A 100 10.80 9.75 -12.72
C THR A 100 11.15 8.44 -12.00
N THR A 101 12.24 8.46 -11.25
CA THR A 101 12.67 7.36 -10.37
C THR A 101 12.48 7.72 -8.89
N GLU A 102 11.93 8.91 -8.63
CA GLU A 102 11.66 9.37 -7.29
C GLU A 102 10.38 8.75 -6.74
N SER A 103 10.39 8.39 -5.45
CA SER A 103 9.19 7.87 -4.80
C SER A 103 8.14 8.96 -4.63
N ALA A 104 6.87 8.57 -4.58
CA ALA A 104 5.77 9.51 -4.41
C ALA A 104 5.85 10.24 -3.05
N GLU A 105 6.25 9.51 -2.00
CA GLU A 105 6.42 10.05 -0.65
C GLU A 105 7.49 11.14 -0.61
N ASN A 106 8.60 10.96 -1.31
CA ASN A 106 9.65 11.98 -1.41
C ASN A 106 9.18 13.23 -2.14
N GLN A 107 8.37 13.09 -3.18
CA GLN A 107 7.78 14.22 -3.90
C GLN A 107 6.82 15.01 -3.00
N VAL A 108 6.01 14.33 -2.18
CA VAL A 108 5.15 14.97 -1.17
C VAL A 108 5.99 15.63 -0.08
N LYS A 109 7.01 14.95 0.46
CA LYS A 109 7.94 15.48 1.48
C LYS A 109 8.64 16.76 1.03
N ALA A 110 8.98 16.83 -0.25
CA ALA A 110 9.58 18.02 -0.87
C ALA A 110 8.57 19.16 -1.13
N GLY A 111 7.28 18.95 -0.90
CA GLY A 111 6.20 19.90 -1.24
C GLY A 111 5.97 20.05 -2.76
N ALA A 112 6.50 19.13 -3.54
CA ALA A 112 6.35 19.13 -5.00
C ALA A 112 5.03 18.51 -5.47
N ALA A 113 4.47 17.58 -4.67
CA ALA A 113 3.21 16.92 -4.96
C ALA A 113 2.24 17.00 -3.76
N PHE A 114 0.94 16.99 -4.07
CA PHE A 114 -0.14 17.05 -3.09
C PHE A 114 -0.56 15.67 -2.59
N SER A 115 -0.68 14.69 -3.47
CA SER A 115 -1.18 13.35 -3.17
C SER A 115 -0.51 12.27 -3.99
N TYR A 116 -0.77 11.03 -3.63
CA TYR A 116 -0.41 9.84 -4.41
C TYR A 116 -1.40 8.70 -4.13
N LEU A 117 -1.38 7.67 -4.99
CA LEU A 117 -2.18 6.47 -4.83
C LEU A 117 -1.33 5.35 -4.25
N ALA A 118 -1.88 4.60 -3.31
CA ALA A 118 -1.21 3.49 -2.65
C ALA A 118 -2.19 2.42 -2.17
N PRO A 119 -1.76 1.17 -1.98
CA PRO A 119 -2.54 0.17 -1.26
C PRO A 119 -2.81 0.62 0.17
N ASN A 120 -4.07 0.57 0.60
CA ASN A 120 -4.47 0.99 1.93
C ASN A 120 -4.63 -0.20 2.88
N LYS A 121 -4.24 0.03 4.15
CA LYS A 121 -4.43 -0.89 5.28
C LYS A 121 -4.43 -0.09 6.59
N PRO A 122 -4.89 -0.64 7.72
CA PRO A 122 -4.76 0.01 9.03
C PRO A 122 -3.31 0.44 9.31
N GLY A 123 -3.12 1.63 9.86
CA GLY A 123 -1.81 2.23 10.14
C GLY A 123 -1.09 2.80 8.91
N TYR A 124 -1.73 2.83 7.74
CA TYR A 124 -1.09 3.42 6.56
C TYR A 124 -0.94 4.94 6.67
N ASP A 125 -1.87 5.62 7.33
CA ASP A 125 -1.83 7.06 7.63
C ASP A 125 -0.60 7.43 8.49
N THR A 126 -0.37 6.71 9.58
CA THR A 126 0.82 6.87 10.44
C THR A 126 2.11 6.69 9.63
N ARG A 127 2.18 5.62 8.85
CA ARG A 127 3.34 5.36 7.98
C ARG A 127 3.51 6.44 6.91
N ALA A 128 2.45 6.83 6.24
CA ALA A 128 2.49 7.87 5.21
C ALA A 128 2.96 9.21 5.80
N ALA A 129 2.45 9.59 6.98
CA ALA A 129 2.87 10.80 7.68
C ALA A 129 4.37 10.77 8.02
N LEU A 130 4.88 9.62 8.49
CA LEU A 130 6.30 9.44 8.80
C LEU A 130 7.18 9.59 7.53
N LEU A 131 6.81 8.93 6.44
CA LEU A 131 7.57 8.98 5.18
C LEU A 131 7.51 10.35 4.50
N CYS A 132 6.34 10.98 4.50
CA CYS A 132 6.12 12.30 3.89
C CYS A 132 6.59 13.45 4.79
N GLY A 133 6.84 13.21 6.09
CA GLY A 133 7.23 14.23 7.04
C GLY A 133 6.15 15.30 7.30
N THR A 134 4.90 14.96 7.05
CA THR A 134 3.71 15.80 7.27
C THR A 134 2.51 14.91 7.55
N GLU A 135 1.49 15.47 8.21
CA GLU A 135 0.21 14.78 8.40
C GLU A 135 -0.41 14.40 7.06
N MET A 136 -0.91 13.17 6.96
CA MET A 136 -1.51 12.61 5.76
C MET A 136 -2.92 12.09 6.08
N GLU A 137 -3.85 12.37 5.20
CA GLU A 137 -5.22 11.88 5.25
C GLU A 137 -5.42 10.78 4.22
N ILE A 138 -6.18 9.75 4.57
CA ILE A 138 -6.46 8.61 3.70
C ILE A 138 -7.89 8.66 3.20
N ALA A 139 -8.06 8.68 1.88
CA ALA A 139 -9.34 8.52 1.21
C ALA A 139 -9.43 7.11 0.59
N PRO A 140 -10.19 6.18 1.17
CA PRO A 140 -10.42 4.88 0.55
C PRO A 140 -11.28 5.05 -0.73
N ILE A 141 -10.71 4.75 -1.88
CA ILE A 141 -11.37 4.88 -3.20
C ILE A 141 -11.88 3.55 -3.74
N SER A 142 -11.78 2.49 -2.96
CA SER A 142 -12.31 1.16 -3.30
C SER A 142 -12.69 0.37 -2.06
N GLU A 143 -13.61 -0.56 -2.22
CA GLU A 143 -13.87 -1.59 -1.23
C GLU A 143 -12.68 -2.55 -1.09
N PRO A 144 -12.42 -3.09 0.11
CA PRO A 144 -11.43 -4.15 0.29
C PRO A 144 -11.79 -5.39 -0.53
N TRP A 145 -10.85 -5.92 -1.29
CA TRP A 145 -11.06 -7.13 -2.06
C TRP A 145 -9.83 -8.03 -2.13
N ALA A 146 -10.01 -9.28 -2.48
CA ALA A 146 -8.93 -10.25 -2.62
C ALA A 146 -9.16 -11.19 -3.81
N GLY A 147 -8.19 -11.23 -4.70
CA GLY A 147 -8.04 -12.23 -5.74
C GLY A 147 -6.85 -13.15 -5.49
N THR A 148 -6.62 -14.10 -6.37
CA THR A 148 -5.51 -15.05 -6.23
C THR A 148 -4.15 -14.37 -6.26
N ALA A 149 -3.99 -13.34 -7.10
CA ALA A 149 -2.74 -12.61 -7.23
C ALA A 149 -2.29 -11.96 -5.91
N GLN A 150 -3.22 -11.38 -5.14
CA GLN A 150 -2.90 -10.72 -3.88
C GLN A 150 -2.39 -11.69 -2.81
N ILE A 151 -2.94 -12.90 -2.73
CA ILE A 151 -2.51 -13.91 -1.73
C ILE A 151 -1.24 -14.65 -2.15
N SER A 152 -0.91 -14.68 -3.44
CA SER A 152 0.29 -15.33 -3.96
C SER A 152 1.43 -14.35 -4.28
N TYR A 153 1.22 -13.07 -4.03
CA TYR A 153 2.18 -11.99 -4.33
C TYR A 153 3.53 -12.21 -3.64
N LEU A 154 3.51 -12.64 -2.39
CA LEU A 154 4.71 -12.94 -1.63
C LEU A 154 4.66 -14.37 -1.09
N THR A 155 5.55 -15.21 -1.55
CA THR A 155 5.65 -16.60 -1.12
C THR A 155 7.09 -16.99 -0.79
N TYR A 156 7.26 -17.81 0.25
CA TYR A 156 8.53 -18.42 0.60
C TYR A 156 8.59 -19.83 0.04
N GLY A 157 9.70 -20.15 -0.63
CA GLY A 157 9.92 -21.46 -1.23
C GLY A 157 11.17 -22.14 -0.70
N ILE A 158 11.15 -23.47 -0.61
CA ILE A 158 12.34 -24.28 -0.31
C ILE A 158 12.96 -24.70 -1.62
N SER A 159 14.24 -24.31 -1.84
CA SER A 159 14.97 -24.69 -3.06
C SER A 159 15.07 -26.22 -3.21
N SER A 160 14.92 -26.70 -4.44
CA SER A 160 15.15 -28.11 -4.77
C SER A 160 16.58 -28.56 -4.46
N SER A 161 17.55 -27.63 -4.45
CA SER A 161 18.96 -27.85 -4.12
C SER A 161 19.28 -27.76 -2.63
N SER A 162 18.28 -27.51 -1.76
CA SER A 162 18.49 -27.52 -0.30
C SER A 162 19.00 -28.88 0.15
N ALA A 163 20.11 -28.89 0.90
CA ALA A 163 20.74 -30.10 1.41
C ALA A 163 19.89 -30.83 2.46
N ASP A 164 19.06 -30.09 3.19
CA ASP A 164 18.15 -30.62 4.22
C ASP A 164 16.84 -29.83 4.18
N LYS A 165 15.87 -30.31 3.45
CA LYS A 165 14.57 -29.64 3.27
C LYS A 165 13.74 -29.66 4.55
N ASP A 166 13.89 -30.71 5.38
CA ASP A 166 13.17 -30.82 6.65
C ASP A 166 13.65 -29.76 7.65
N LYS A 167 14.97 -29.55 7.75
CA LYS A 167 15.51 -28.45 8.54
C LYS A 167 15.13 -27.07 7.99
N THR A 168 15.09 -26.90 6.69
CA THR A 168 14.66 -25.65 6.07
C THR A 168 13.20 -25.38 6.42
N MET A 169 12.32 -26.39 6.38
CA MET A 169 10.93 -26.23 6.79
C MET A 169 10.82 -25.91 8.29
N GLN A 170 11.59 -26.59 9.17
CA GLN A 170 11.64 -26.26 10.60
C GLN A 170 12.11 -24.82 10.85
N CYS A 171 13.06 -24.34 10.04
CA CYS A 171 13.51 -22.93 10.12
C CYS A 171 12.40 -21.97 9.75
N LEU A 172 11.66 -22.24 8.67
CA LEU A 172 10.51 -21.41 8.25
C LEU A 172 9.42 -21.42 9.33
N ASP A 173 9.06 -22.59 9.86
CA ASP A 173 8.07 -22.71 10.93
C ASP A 173 8.49 -21.93 12.18
N TYR A 174 9.78 -21.97 12.53
CA TYR A 174 10.33 -21.19 13.63
C TYR A 174 10.24 -19.69 13.39
N LEU A 175 10.54 -19.23 12.16
CA LEU A 175 10.43 -17.82 11.77
C LEU A 175 8.97 -17.34 11.81
N TYR A 176 8.01 -18.16 11.39
CA TYR A 176 6.58 -17.84 11.51
C TYR A 176 6.08 -17.84 12.96
N GLY A 177 6.67 -18.64 13.81
CA GLY A 177 6.23 -18.85 15.20
C GLY A 177 6.83 -17.92 16.24
N ASN A 178 7.99 -17.32 15.97
CA ASN A 178 8.81 -16.66 16.98
C ASN A 178 8.76 -15.13 16.88
N ALA A 179 8.04 -14.50 17.82
CA ALA A 179 7.88 -13.04 17.88
C ALA A 179 9.23 -12.30 18.08
N ASP A 180 10.15 -12.85 18.88
CA ASP A 180 11.42 -12.17 19.17
C ASP A 180 12.28 -12.01 17.91
N ILE A 181 12.32 -13.07 17.07
CA ILE A 181 13.03 -13.00 15.79
C ILE A 181 12.36 -12.07 14.81
N LEU A 182 11.03 -12.09 14.75
CA LEU A 182 10.27 -11.19 13.87
C LEU A 182 10.52 -9.73 14.24
N ASN A 183 10.49 -9.41 15.52
CA ASN A 183 10.77 -8.06 16.00
C ASN A 183 12.23 -7.66 15.79
N LEU A 184 13.19 -8.58 16.03
CA LEU A 184 14.60 -8.33 15.73
C LEU A 184 14.83 -8.02 14.25
N LEU A 185 14.20 -8.76 13.33
CA LEU A 185 14.31 -8.56 11.89
C LEU A 185 13.64 -7.26 11.43
N ASN A 186 12.52 -6.88 12.04
CA ASN A 186 11.74 -5.72 11.61
C ASN A 186 12.19 -4.42 12.29
N TRP A 187 12.57 -4.47 13.56
CA TRP A 187 12.81 -3.31 14.40
C TRP A 187 14.23 -3.19 14.98
N GLY A 188 15.04 -4.27 14.92
CA GLY A 188 16.38 -4.30 15.48
C GLY A 188 16.41 -4.68 16.97
N GLU A 189 17.34 -4.10 17.74
CA GLU A 189 17.59 -4.41 19.13
C GLU A 189 16.92 -3.42 20.08
N GLU A 190 16.18 -3.93 21.09
CA GLU A 190 15.60 -3.12 22.16
C GLU A 190 16.68 -2.35 22.93
N GLY A 191 16.43 -1.06 23.18
CA GLY A 191 17.36 -0.14 23.82
C GLY A 191 18.47 0.38 22.91
N VAL A 192 18.58 -0.11 21.68
CA VAL A 192 19.54 0.30 20.67
C VAL A 192 18.83 0.96 19.48
N ASP A 193 17.91 0.22 18.86
CA ASP A 193 17.19 0.66 17.66
C ASP A 193 15.77 1.10 17.99
N TYR A 194 15.14 0.49 18.98
CA TYR A 194 13.85 0.90 19.51
C TYR A 194 13.80 0.80 21.04
N GLU A 195 12.81 1.43 21.66
CA GLU A 195 12.43 1.23 23.04
C GLU A 195 10.93 0.95 23.16
N VAL A 196 10.55 0.19 24.18
CA VAL A 196 9.15 -0.10 24.50
C VAL A 196 8.57 1.08 25.27
N VAL A 197 7.63 1.82 24.66
CA VAL A 197 6.96 2.97 25.29
C VAL A 197 5.66 2.59 25.98
N ASP A 198 5.02 1.49 25.56
CA ASP A 198 3.86 0.89 26.21
C ASP A 198 3.96 -0.64 26.16
N ALA A 199 4.37 -1.23 27.29
CA ALA A 199 4.54 -2.66 27.42
C ALA A 199 3.23 -3.46 27.48
N GLU A 200 2.11 -2.83 27.85
CA GLU A 200 0.80 -3.48 27.89
C GLU A 200 0.28 -3.75 26.46
N ASN A 201 0.50 -2.79 25.56
CA ASN A 201 0.03 -2.85 24.18
C ASN A 201 1.16 -3.21 23.18
N ASN A 202 2.37 -3.52 23.64
CA ASN A 202 3.54 -3.80 22.80
C ASN A 202 3.89 -2.67 21.84
N ILE A 203 3.74 -1.40 22.29
CA ILE A 203 4.02 -0.22 21.48
C ILE A 203 5.48 0.18 21.66
N ILE A 204 6.15 0.47 20.56
CA ILE A 204 7.56 0.88 20.49
C ILE A 204 7.72 2.21 19.77
N ASN A 205 8.83 2.89 20.05
CA ASN A 205 9.28 4.07 19.33
C ASN A 205 10.82 4.12 19.28
N TYR A 206 11.39 5.09 18.61
CA TYR A 206 12.83 5.35 18.67
C TYR A 206 13.29 5.70 20.08
N PRO A 207 14.49 5.27 20.47
CA PRO A 207 15.11 5.75 21.71
C PRO A 207 15.33 7.26 21.68
N ASP A 208 15.41 7.90 22.85
CA ASP A 208 15.62 9.33 23.00
C ASP A 208 16.79 9.85 22.15
N GLY A 209 16.50 10.83 21.27
CA GLY A 209 17.47 11.47 20.39
C GLY A 209 17.87 10.65 19.17
N LYS A 210 17.15 9.59 18.86
CA LYS A 210 17.30 8.78 17.66
C LYS A 210 16.12 8.93 16.71
N ASP A 211 16.34 8.54 15.47
CA ASP A 211 15.39 8.53 14.37
C ASP A 211 15.75 7.45 13.33
N ASP A 212 15.04 7.40 12.23
CA ASP A 212 15.25 6.45 11.12
C ASP A 212 16.64 6.55 10.47
N SER A 213 17.34 7.69 10.61
CA SER A 213 18.64 7.89 9.99
C SER A 213 19.80 7.25 10.76
N ASN A 214 19.58 6.91 12.04
CA ASN A 214 20.64 6.46 12.95
C ASN A 214 20.26 5.19 13.76
N THR A 215 19.18 4.53 13.40
CA THR A 215 18.72 3.23 13.94
C THR A 215 18.52 2.22 12.82
N TYR A 216 18.47 0.95 13.16
CA TYR A 216 18.00 -0.08 12.25
C TYR A 216 16.48 -0.26 12.41
N HIS A 217 15.77 -0.22 11.31
CA HIS A 217 14.41 -0.71 11.19
C HIS A 217 14.10 -1.05 9.73
N LEU A 218 13.51 -2.19 9.50
CA LEU A 218 13.04 -2.58 8.16
C LEU A 218 11.67 -1.99 7.87
N ALA A 219 10.80 -1.93 8.88
CA ALA A 219 9.42 -1.44 8.83
C ALA A 219 8.56 -2.09 7.71
N GLU A 220 8.89 -3.34 7.35
CA GLU A 220 8.28 -4.10 6.25
C GLU A 220 7.65 -5.39 6.75
N GLY A 221 6.99 -5.32 7.92
CA GLY A 221 6.38 -6.48 8.58
C GLY A 221 5.44 -7.29 7.70
N TRP A 222 4.79 -6.66 6.72
CA TRP A 222 3.93 -7.33 5.76
C TRP A 222 4.69 -8.31 4.83
N GLN A 223 6.00 -8.14 4.68
CA GLN A 223 6.86 -9.05 3.92
C GLN A 223 7.45 -10.17 4.79
N LEU A 224 7.38 -10.03 6.11
CA LEU A 224 8.03 -10.94 7.05
C LEU A 224 7.00 -11.88 7.68
N PHE A 225 7.01 -13.13 7.30
CA PHE A 225 6.32 -14.25 7.93
C PHE A 225 4.96 -13.92 8.58
N ASP A 226 4.89 -13.69 9.92
CA ASP A 226 3.65 -13.43 10.66
C ASP A 226 3.69 -12.05 11.35
N GLN A 227 3.28 -11.00 10.62
CA GLN A 227 3.26 -9.62 11.12
C GLN A 227 2.39 -9.43 12.37
N PHE A 228 1.39 -10.28 12.59
CA PHE A 228 0.46 -10.18 13.73
C PHE A 228 1.13 -10.46 15.08
N LYS A 229 2.41 -10.84 15.11
CA LYS A 229 3.24 -11.04 16.30
C LYS A 229 4.25 -9.92 16.54
N MET A 230 4.26 -8.90 15.66
CA MET A 230 5.21 -7.81 15.77
C MET A 230 4.72 -6.72 16.71
N HIS A 231 5.68 -5.96 17.22
CA HIS A 231 5.40 -4.73 17.96
C HIS A 231 4.65 -3.73 17.10
N ILE A 232 3.92 -2.84 17.74
CA ILE A 232 3.15 -1.77 17.14
C ILE A 232 3.98 -0.49 17.24
N TRP A 233 4.00 0.31 16.18
CA TRP A 233 4.69 1.60 16.21
C TRP A 233 3.85 2.65 16.92
N GLU A 234 4.47 3.53 17.71
CA GLU A 234 3.77 4.63 18.38
C GLU A 234 3.07 5.53 17.35
N GLY A 235 1.78 5.82 17.60
CA GLY A 235 0.89 6.52 16.68
C GLY A 235 -0.11 5.59 15.98
N ASP A 236 0.19 4.30 15.87
CA ASP A 236 -0.78 3.31 15.40
C ASP A 236 -1.78 2.92 16.50
N SER A 237 -2.94 2.42 16.08
CA SER A 237 -3.92 1.84 16.99
C SER A 237 -3.35 0.65 17.75
N PRO A 238 -3.54 0.54 19.08
CA PRO A 238 -3.18 -0.67 19.81
C PRO A 238 -3.91 -1.92 19.33
N ASP A 239 -5.03 -1.75 18.64
CA ASP A 239 -5.84 -2.82 18.04
C ASP A 239 -5.51 -3.08 16.56
N ILE A 240 -4.42 -2.51 16.01
CA ILE A 240 -4.08 -2.53 14.58
C ILE A 240 -4.09 -3.93 13.97
N TRP A 241 -3.67 -4.96 14.74
CA TRP A 241 -3.68 -6.34 14.24
C TRP A 241 -5.08 -6.93 14.13
N ASP A 242 -5.97 -6.59 15.05
CA ASP A 242 -7.37 -7.01 14.98
C ASP A 242 -8.13 -6.21 13.90
N GLU A 243 -7.83 -4.94 13.73
CA GLU A 243 -8.34 -4.12 12.62
C GLU A 243 -7.89 -4.68 11.26
N THR A 244 -6.62 -5.09 11.15
CA THR A 244 -6.07 -5.71 9.93
C THR A 244 -6.75 -7.05 9.62
N LYS A 245 -7.00 -7.89 10.62
CA LYS A 245 -7.76 -9.13 10.45
C LYS A 245 -9.20 -8.85 10.00
N ALA A 246 -9.86 -7.88 10.64
CA ALA A 246 -11.21 -7.48 10.29
C ALA A 246 -11.29 -6.97 8.84
N LEU A 247 -10.32 -6.16 8.41
CA LEU A 247 -10.20 -5.72 7.01
C LEU A 247 -10.10 -6.92 6.06
N ASN A 248 -9.19 -7.85 6.35
CA ASN A 248 -8.99 -9.05 5.52
C ASN A 248 -10.23 -9.96 5.48
N GLU A 249 -10.96 -10.07 6.60
CA GLU A 249 -12.20 -10.87 6.68
C GLU A 249 -13.35 -10.21 5.91
N SER A 250 -13.42 -8.87 5.89
CA SER A 250 -14.45 -8.11 5.17
C SER A 250 -14.23 -8.10 3.66
N ALA A 251 -13.03 -8.43 3.19
CA ALA A 251 -12.66 -8.32 1.78
C ALA A 251 -13.58 -9.15 0.86
N ILE A 252 -14.04 -8.54 -0.21
CA ILE A 252 -14.76 -9.19 -1.30
C ILE A 252 -13.82 -10.20 -1.94
N LYS A 253 -14.17 -11.48 -1.90
CA LYS A 253 -13.36 -12.53 -2.54
C LYS A 253 -13.81 -12.74 -3.97
N SER A 254 -12.84 -12.68 -4.90
CA SER A 254 -13.10 -13.04 -6.29
C SER A 254 -13.74 -14.44 -6.38
N LYS A 255 -14.69 -14.62 -7.30
CA LYS A 255 -15.26 -15.94 -7.60
C LYS A 255 -14.23 -16.91 -8.21
N ALA A 256 -13.12 -16.38 -8.73
CA ALA A 256 -11.99 -17.18 -9.22
C ALA A 256 -10.88 -17.35 -8.15
N PHE A 257 -11.15 -17.01 -6.88
CA PHE A 257 -10.16 -17.11 -5.81
C PHE A 257 -9.56 -18.52 -5.72
N GLY A 258 -8.23 -18.60 -5.80
CA GLY A 258 -7.47 -19.85 -5.85
C GLY A 258 -7.20 -20.38 -7.26
N PHE A 259 -7.78 -19.77 -8.30
CA PHE A 259 -7.47 -20.10 -9.69
C PHE A 259 -6.23 -19.34 -10.16
N THR A 260 -5.35 -20.04 -10.87
CA THR A 260 -4.23 -19.43 -11.61
C THR A 260 -4.28 -19.94 -13.04
N TYR A 261 -4.12 -19.06 -13.99
CA TYR A 261 -3.96 -19.45 -15.39
C TYR A 261 -2.53 -19.94 -15.61
N ASP A 262 -2.39 -21.12 -16.21
CA ASP A 262 -1.10 -21.70 -16.60
C ASP A 262 -0.96 -21.55 -18.12
N SER A 263 -0.05 -20.63 -18.56
CA SER A 263 0.16 -20.25 -19.95
C SER A 263 1.22 -21.09 -20.66
#